data_8ff2ccb1a261b2d15665749f059fe647
#
_entry.id   8ff2ccb1a261b2d15665749f059fe647
#
_cell.length_a   1.000
_cell.length_b   1.000
_cell.length_c   1.000
_cell.angle_alpha   90.00
_cell.angle_beta   90.00
_cell.angle_gamma   90.00
#
_symmetry.space_group_name_H-M   'P 1'
#
loop_
_entity.id
_entity.type
_entity.pdbx_description
1 polymer ?
#
loop_
_entity_poly.entity_id
_entity_poly.type
_entity_poly.pdbx_seq_one_letter_code
_entity_poly.pdbx_strand_id
1 'polypeptide(L)'
;NEDLLEKFIASYYFESSEKEINLLTNYKISSEAANNFKEIDKNLNFIKTNNKNKFLLEIAKSQSSDRLKRKDFYDWIVPAFENLKKRLDLKSLDKIEAFDISHISGSNVTASCIVFSDKGPEKKEYRSMNIKADKNDDYFALAEAISRRIRSLKKRSLPFPNLFLIDGGKGQLNKVRKELENKNVKTIKLISVSK
;
A
#
# COMPACT_ATOMS: atom_id res chain seq x y z
N ASN A 1 -25.80 2.73 18.04
CA ASN A 1 -25.28 1.45 17.56
C ASN A 1 -24.75 0.53 18.67
N GLU A 2 -25.36 0.60 19.85
CA GLU A 2 -25.13 -0.30 20.98
C GLU A 2 -25.47 -1.74 20.59
N ASP A 3 -26.58 -1.96 19.92
CA ASP A 3 -27.04 -3.26 19.39
C ASP A 3 -26.02 -3.96 18.49
N LEU A 4 -25.26 -3.20 17.68
CA LEU A 4 -24.22 -3.77 16.80
C LEU A 4 -23.00 -4.24 17.61
N LEU A 5 -22.63 -3.52 18.67
CA LEU A 5 -21.53 -3.91 19.55
C LEU A 5 -21.90 -5.15 20.35
N GLU A 6 -23.12 -5.23 20.85
CA GLU A 6 -23.63 -6.39 21.59
C GLU A 6 -23.66 -7.65 20.74
N LYS A 7 -24.16 -7.56 19.49
CA LYS A 7 -24.13 -8.65 18.51
C LYS A 7 -22.69 -9.09 18.19
N PHE A 8 -21.78 -8.13 18.05
CA PHE A 8 -20.36 -8.44 17.80
C PHE A 8 -19.74 -9.18 18.98
N ILE A 9 -19.95 -8.70 20.22
CA ILE A 9 -19.41 -9.33 21.42
C ILE A 9 -19.96 -10.76 21.53
N ALA A 10 -21.26 -10.95 21.37
CA ALA A 10 -21.89 -12.26 21.41
C ALA A 10 -21.30 -13.22 20.37
N SER A 11 -21.10 -12.77 19.13
CA SER A 11 -20.58 -13.66 18.07
C SER A 11 -19.08 -13.94 18.18
N TYR A 12 -18.29 -13.01 18.72
CA TYR A 12 -16.83 -13.13 18.73
C TYR A 12 -16.31 -13.90 19.95
N TYR A 13 -16.97 -13.75 21.11
CA TYR A 13 -16.50 -14.34 22.37
C TYR A 13 -17.29 -15.58 22.81
N PHE A 14 -18.33 -15.94 22.07
CA PHE A 14 -19.20 -17.09 22.43
C PHE A 14 -18.45 -18.44 22.50
N GLU A 15 -17.34 -18.59 21.77
CA GLU A 15 -16.52 -19.80 21.74
C GLU A 15 -15.10 -19.58 22.26
N SER A 16 -14.87 -18.48 23.01
CA SER A 16 -13.52 -18.19 23.50
C SER A 16 -13.12 -19.17 24.58
N SER A 17 -11.97 -19.82 24.38
CA SER A 17 -11.35 -20.72 25.37
C SER A 17 -10.43 -19.96 26.34
N GLU A 18 -10.41 -18.65 26.33
CA GLU A 18 -9.54 -17.83 27.18
C GLU A 18 -10.02 -17.80 28.62
N LYS A 19 -9.08 -17.85 29.57
CA LYS A 19 -9.37 -17.97 31.01
C LYS A 19 -9.95 -16.68 31.61
N GLU A 20 -9.65 -15.52 31.04
CA GLU A 20 -10.16 -14.23 31.48
C GLU A 20 -10.11 -13.23 30.32
N ILE A 21 -11.24 -12.60 30.04
CA ILE A 21 -11.38 -11.60 28.99
C ILE A 21 -11.77 -10.28 29.62
N ASN A 22 -10.92 -9.28 29.45
CA ASN A 22 -11.14 -7.92 29.94
C ASN A 22 -11.46 -6.99 28.75
N LEU A 23 -12.74 -6.68 28.53
CA LEU A 23 -13.21 -5.84 27.44
C LEU A 23 -13.24 -4.37 27.81
N LEU A 24 -12.47 -3.56 27.11
CA LEU A 24 -12.47 -2.10 27.22
C LEU A 24 -13.19 -1.49 26.02
N THR A 25 -14.25 -0.71 26.27
CA THR A 25 -15.03 -0.07 25.22
C THR A 25 -15.29 1.41 25.55
N ASN A 26 -15.44 2.23 24.53
CA ASN A 26 -15.87 3.62 24.63
C ASN A 26 -17.41 3.78 24.59
N TYR A 27 -18.14 2.69 24.41
CA TYR A 27 -19.61 2.69 24.45
C TYR A 27 -20.09 2.31 25.84
N LYS A 28 -21.21 2.90 26.26
CA LYS A 28 -21.88 2.45 27.47
C LYS A 28 -22.58 1.14 27.17
N ILE A 29 -22.24 0.11 27.92
CA ILE A 29 -22.97 -1.16 27.92
C ILE A 29 -23.97 -1.09 29.05
N SER A 30 -25.24 -1.39 28.78
CA SER A 30 -26.27 -1.43 29.80
C SER A 30 -25.95 -2.48 30.84
N SER A 31 -26.43 -2.27 32.09
CA SER A 31 -26.23 -3.27 33.15
C SER A 31 -26.88 -4.60 32.82
N GLU A 32 -27.98 -4.56 32.08
CA GLU A 32 -28.72 -5.73 31.62
C GLU A 32 -27.89 -6.51 30.58
N ALA A 33 -27.37 -5.83 29.56
CA ALA A 33 -26.49 -6.46 28.56
C ALA A 33 -25.20 -7.01 29.18
N ALA A 34 -24.60 -6.29 30.12
CA ALA A 34 -23.40 -6.76 30.83
C ALA A 34 -23.66 -8.04 31.65
N ASN A 35 -24.84 -8.15 32.26
CA ASN A 35 -25.23 -9.35 32.99
C ASN A 35 -25.52 -10.54 32.04
N ASN A 36 -26.23 -10.29 30.94
CA ASN A 36 -26.49 -11.29 29.91
C ASN A 36 -25.18 -11.87 29.33
N PHE A 37 -24.18 -11.02 29.07
CA PHE A 37 -22.87 -11.49 28.62
C PHE A 37 -22.12 -12.32 29.65
N LYS A 38 -22.23 -12.00 30.94
CA LYS A 38 -21.65 -12.81 32.02
C LYS A 38 -22.33 -14.17 32.19
N GLU A 39 -23.60 -14.28 31.81
CA GLU A 39 -24.28 -15.58 31.75
C GLU A 39 -23.78 -16.45 30.61
N ILE A 40 -23.42 -15.81 29.48
CA ILE A 40 -22.86 -16.49 28.29
C ILE A 40 -21.40 -16.92 28.57
N ASP A 41 -20.57 -16.01 29.08
CA ASP A 41 -19.18 -16.28 29.45
C ASP A 41 -18.84 -15.60 30.78
N LYS A 42 -18.68 -16.41 31.84
CA LYS A 42 -18.33 -15.93 33.19
C LYS A 42 -16.98 -15.24 33.29
N ASN A 43 -16.12 -15.47 32.31
CA ASN A 43 -14.77 -14.90 32.25
C ASN A 43 -14.74 -13.52 31.57
N LEU A 44 -15.87 -13.07 31.01
CA LEU A 44 -15.94 -11.77 30.32
C LEU A 44 -16.20 -10.63 31.32
N ASN A 45 -15.25 -9.70 31.42
CA ASN A 45 -15.31 -8.54 32.28
C ASN A 45 -15.31 -7.25 31.45
N PHE A 46 -16.17 -6.30 31.83
CA PHE A 46 -16.17 -4.95 31.22
C PHE A 46 -15.37 -3.99 32.09
N ILE A 47 -14.29 -3.43 31.52
CA ILE A 47 -13.43 -2.48 32.22
C ILE A 47 -13.85 -1.06 31.86
N LYS A 48 -14.04 -0.22 32.88
CA LYS A 48 -14.29 1.21 32.68
C LYS A 48 -13.03 1.94 32.19
N THR A 49 -13.20 2.82 31.21
CA THR A 49 -12.13 3.71 30.73
C THR A 49 -11.65 4.63 31.85
N ASN A 50 -10.36 4.70 32.05
CA ASN A 50 -9.69 5.60 32.99
C ASN A 50 -8.40 6.15 32.37
N ASN A 51 -7.69 7.03 33.07
CA ASN A 51 -6.46 7.65 32.57
C ASN A 51 -5.34 6.65 32.24
N LYS A 52 -5.32 5.47 32.87
CA LYS A 52 -4.29 4.46 32.64
C LYS A 52 -4.56 3.58 31.41
N ASN A 53 -5.82 3.39 31.02
CA ASN A 53 -6.19 2.50 29.92
C ASN A 53 -6.76 3.21 28.69
N LYS A 54 -7.00 4.54 28.76
CA LYS A 54 -7.53 5.35 27.64
C LYS A 54 -6.69 5.21 26.36
N PHE A 55 -5.37 5.13 26.50
CA PHE A 55 -4.46 4.99 25.36
C PHE A 55 -4.70 3.70 24.55
N LEU A 56 -5.18 2.62 25.20
CA LEU A 56 -5.52 1.37 24.50
C LEU A 56 -6.68 1.57 23.52
N LEU A 57 -7.69 2.37 23.91
CA LEU A 57 -8.78 2.73 22.99
C LEU A 57 -8.32 3.59 21.83
N GLU A 58 -7.36 4.49 22.05
CA GLU A 58 -6.79 5.32 20.99
C GLU A 58 -6.01 4.47 19.99
N ILE A 59 -5.22 3.49 20.47
CA ILE A 59 -4.55 2.52 19.62
C ILE A 59 -5.58 1.70 18.81
N ALA A 60 -6.62 1.18 19.46
CA ALA A 60 -7.66 0.41 18.80
C ALA A 60 -8.39 1.22 17.71
N LYS A 61 -8.72 2.48 17.98
CA LYS A 61 -9.31 3.41 17.00
C LYS A 61 -8.39 3.66 15.82
N SER A 62 -7.10 3.92 16.06
CA SER A 62 -6.11 4.12 15.00
C SER A 62 -5.99 2.88 14.12
N GLN A 63 -5.84 1.71 14.71
CA GLN A 63 -5.75 0.44 13.98
C GLN A 63 -7.03 0.12 13.18
N SER A 64 -8.21 0.40 13.75
CA SER A 64 -9.49 0.23 13.08
C SER A 64 -9.62 1.16 11.88
N SER A 65 -9.27 2.44 12.04
CA SER A 65 -9.26 3.42 10.94
C SER A 65 -8.30 3.00 9.81
N ASP A 66 -7.11 2.51 10.15
CA ASP A 66 -6.15 2.05 9.15
C ASP A 66 -6.63 0.77 8.42
N ARG A 67 -7.33 -0.13 9.11
CA ARG A 67 -7.95 -1.30 8.48
C ARG A 67 -9.08 -0.93 7.54
N LEU A 68 -9.95 0.01 7.92
CA LEU A 68 -11.01 0.52 7.06
C LEU A 68 -10.43 1.17 5.79
N LYS A 69 -9.44 2.06 5.94
CA LYS A 69 -8.75 2.67 4.80
C LYS A 69 -8.11 1.62 3.87
N ARG A 70 -7.56 0.54 4.43
CA ARG A 70 -7.02 -0.56 3.63
C ARG A 70 -8.10 -1.32 2.89
N LYS A 71 -9.24 -1.59 3.52
CA LYS A 71 -10.37 -2.25 2.87
C LYS A 71 -10.87 -1.41 1.70
N ASP A 72 -11.14 -0.13 1.92
CA ASP A 72 -11.53 0.79 0.85
C ASP A 72 -10.50 0.83 -0.28
N PHE A 73 -9.20 0.75 0.07
CA PHE A 73 -8.13 0.70 -0.91
C PHE A 73 -8.18 -0.58 -1.75
N TYR A 74 -8.38 -1.75 -1.14
CA TYR A 74 -8.48 -3.02 -1.87
C TYR A 74 -9.73 -3.11 -2.73
N ASP A 75 -10.83 -2.51 -2.31
CA ASP A 75 -12.10 -2.54 -3.04
C ASP A 75 -12.00 -1.85 -4.42
N TRP A 76 -11.06 -0.91 -4.60
CA TRP A 76 -10.86 -0.27 -5.90
C TRP A 76 -9.57 -0.69 -6.62
N ILE A 77 -8.50 -1.08 -5.90
CA ILE A 77 -7.21 -1.38 -6.54
C ILE A 77 -7.26 -2.63 -7.40
N VAL A 78 -7.90 -3.69 -6.92
CA VAL A 78 -8.03 -4.95 -7.68
C VAL A 78 -8.80 -4.74 -9.00
N PRO A 79 -9.99 -4.10 -9.00
CA PRO A 79 -10.67 -3.76 -10.25
C PRO A 79 -9.85 -2.83 -11.16
N ALA A 80 -9.07 -1.90 -10.59
CA ALA A 80 -8.22 -1.01 -11.37
C ALA A 80 -7.09 -1.77 -12.08
N PHE A 81 -6.45 -2.72 -11.40
CA PHE A 81 -5.41 -3.58 -11.99
C PHE A 81 -5.98 -4.45 -13.11
N GLU A 82 -7.13 -5.10 -12.90
CA GLU A 82 -7.77 -5.91 -13.93
C GLU A 82 -8.21 -5.08 -15.15
N ASN A 83 -8.74 -3.88 -14.94
CA ASN A 83 -9.12 -2.96 -16.01
C ASN A 83 -7.88 -2.51 -16.80
N LEU A 84 -6.80 -2.15 -16.12
CA LEU A 84 -5.54 -1.73 -16.74
C LEU A 84 -4.90 -2.88 -17.52
N LYS A 85 -4.86 -4.08 -16.94
CA LYS A 85 -4.40 -5.31 -17.60
C LYS A 85 -5.13 -5.56 -18.90
N LYS A 86 -6.49 -5.49 -18.88
CA LYS A 86 -7.33 -5.66 -20.05
C LYS A 86 -7.08 -4.57 -21.11
N ARG A 87 -6.99 -3.30 -20.72
CA ARG A 87 -6.73 -2.18 -21.64
C ARG A 87 -5.36 -2.23 -22.32
N LEU A 88 -4.36 -2.78 -21.63
CA LEU A 88 -2.99 -2.89 -22.13
C LEU A 88 -2.70 -4.22 -22.82
N ASP A 89 -3.71 -5.11 -22.90
CA ASP A 89 -3.57 -6.46 -23.45
C ASP A 89 -2.39 -7.24 -22.81
N LEU A 90 -2.35 -7.25 -21.48
CA LEU A 90 -1.33 -7.94 -20.72
C LEU A 90 -1.83 -9.30 -20.24
N LYS A 91 -0.97 -10.32 -20.32
CA LYS A 91 -1.28 -11.66 -19.78
C LYS A 91 -1.37 -11.65 -18.25
N SER A 92 -0.49 -10.89 -17.60
CA SER A 92 -0.51 -10.65 -16.15
C SER A 92 -0.15 -9.20 -15.83
N LEU A 93 -0.60 -8.72 -14.68
CA LEU A 93 -0.23 -7.40 -14.14
C LEU A 93 -0.13 -7.51 -12.61
N ASP A 94 0.99 -8.02 -12.14
CA ASP A 94 1.23 -8.27 -10.72
C ASP A 94 1.99 -7.12 -10.07
N LYS A 95 2.81 -6.41 -10.87
CA LYS A 95 3.65 -5.32 -10.39
C LYS A 95 3.77 -4.18 -11.40
N ILE A 96 3.56 -2.97 -10.89
CA ILE A 96 3.75 -1.70 -11.60
C ILE A 96 4.84 -0.91 -10.89
N GLU A 97 5.79 -0.37 -11.63
CA GLU A 97 6.74 0.62 -11.11
C GLU A 97 6.55 1.95 -11.84
N ALA A 98 6.37 3.03 -11.08
CA ALA A 98 6.22 4.37 -11.64
C ALA A 98 7.43 5.23 -11.32
N PHE A 99 7.87 6.01 -12.31
CA PHE A 99 9.04 6.86 -12.24
C PHE A 99 8.69 8.32 -12.45
N ASP A 100 9.24 9.16 -11.58
CA ASP A 100 9.18 10.63 -11.64
C ASP A 100 10.58 11.21 -11.49
N ILE A 101 10.84 12.32 -12.19
CA ILE A 101 12.07 13.08 -12.10
C ILE A 101 11.77 14.44 -11.48
N SER A 102 12.45 14.73 -10.39
CA SER A 102 12.30 15.98 -9.65
C SER A 102 13.63 16.73 -9.57
N HIS A 103 13.58 18.02 -9.79
CA HIS A 103 14.71 18.94 -9.63
C HIS A 103 14.63 19.61 -8.27
N ILE A 104 15.59 19.30 -7.39
CA ILE A 104 15.75 20.01 -6.12
C ILE A 104 16.64 21.22 -6.39
N SER A 105 16.37 22.36 -5.76
CA SER A 105 17.12 23.61 -5.89
C SER A 105 18.64 23.37 -5.86
N GLY A 106 19.31 23.59 -6.99
CA GLY A 106 20.72 23.26 -7.19
C GLY A 106 20.94 22.31 -8.36
N SER A 107 22.09 21.64 -8.41
CA SER A 107 22.50 20.73 -9.49
C SER A 107 22.03 19.27 -9.31
N ASN A 108 21.22 18.99 -8.31
CA ASN A 108 20.86 17.61 -8.00
C ASN A 108 19.50 17.24 -8.59
N VAL A 109 19.51 16.30 -9.51
CA VAL A 109 18.32 15.65 -10.06
C VAL A 109 18.03 14.40 -9.27
N THR A 110 16.80 14.26 -8.81
CA THR A 110 16.36 13.07 -8.07
C THR A 110 15.32 12.32 -8.88
N ALA A 111 15.55 11.04 -9.09
CA ALA A 111 14.57 10.14 -9.64
C ALA A 111 13.89 9.34 -8.52
N SER A 112 12.58 9.29 -8.54
CA SER A 112 11.77 8.50 -7.63
C SER A 112 11.17 7.31 -8.37
N CYS A 113 11.20 6.14 -7.72
CA CYS A 113 10.54 4.93 -8.19
C CYS A 113 9.59 4.44 -7.11
N ILE A 114 8.32 4.44 -7.39
CA ILE A 114 7.29 3.84 -6.52
C ILE A 114 6.81 2.52 -7.11
N VAL A 115 6.44 1.60 -6.25
CA VAL A 115 6.09 0.23 -6.63
C VAL A 115 4.71 -0.10 -6.09
N PHE A 116 3.87 -0.64 -6.97
CA PHE A 116 2.53 -1.12 -6.65
C PHE A 116 2.36 -2.56 -7.09
N SER A 117 1.62 -3.32 -6.31
CA SER A 117 1.09 -4.62 -6.66
C SER A 117 -0.44 -4.64 -6.56
N ASP A 118 -1.07 -5.74 -6.90
CA ASP A 118 -2.48 -6.00 -6.63
C ASP A 118 -2.83 -5.95 -5.13
N LYS A 119 -1.80 -6.05 -4.26
CA LYS A 119 -1.90 -5.91 -2.80
C LYS A 119 -1.68 -4.48 -2.31
N GLY A 120 -1.44 -3.53 -3.23
CA GLY A 120 -1.24 -2.14 -2.93
C GLY A 120 0.21 -1.65 -3.02
N PRO A 121 0.54 -0.54 -2.32
CA PRO A 121 1.85 0.07 -2.40
C PRO A 121 2.91 -0.78 -1.67
N GLU A 122 3.94 -1.17 -2.42
CA GLU A 122 5.10 -1.94 -1.92
C GLU A 122 6.20 -0.99 -1.43
N LYS A 123 5.94 -0.28 -0.32
CA LYS A 123 6.83 0.79 0.18
C LYS A 123 8.28 0.34 0.42
N LYS A 124 8.51 -0.94 0.73
CA LYS A 124 9.86 -1.52 0.92
C LYS A 124 10.68 -1.53 -0.39
N GLU A 125 10.01 -1.52 -1.53
CA GLU A 125 10.62 -1.50 -2.85
C GLU A 125 10.77 -0.10 -3.46
N TYR A 126 10.26 0.95 -2.82
CA TYR A 126 10.44 2.33 -3.25
C TYR A 126 11.91 2.69 -3.29
N ARG A 127 12.31 3.48 -4.27
CA ARG A 127 13.67 3.96 -4.42
C ARG A 127 13.69 5.45 -4.73
N SER A 128 14.61 6.13 -4.10
CA SER A 128 15.02 7.48 -4.46
C SER A 128 16.48 7.41 -4.92
N MET A 129 16.79 8.02 -6.05
CA MET A 129 18.09 7.92 -6.70
C MET A 129 18.59 9.31 -7.08
N ASN A 130 19.72 9.71 -6.52
CA ASN A 130 20.41 10.92 -6.98
C ASN A 130 21.07 10.64 -8.33
N ILE A 131 20.70 11.41 -9.33
CA ILE A 131 21.21 11.31 -10.69
C ILE A 131 22.13 12.50 -10.97
N LYS A 132 23.35 12.22 -11.40
CA LYS A 132 24.24 13.26 -11.90
C LYS A 132 23.88 13.52 -13.37
N ALA A 133 22.98 14.45 -13.60
CA ALA A 133 22.58 14.90 -14.92
C ALA A 133 22.69 16.42 -14.99
N ASP A 134 22.88 16.96 -16.18
CA ASP A 134 22.75 18.40 -16.39
C ASP A 134 21.32 18.85 -16.10
N LYS A 135 21.18 20.09 -15.59
CA LYS A 135 19.91 20.62 -15.03
C LYS A 135 18.67 20.50 -15.92
N ASN A 136 18.83 20.21 -17.20
CA ASN A 136 17.76 20.21 -18.18
C ASN A 136 17.66 18.88 -18.95
N ASP A 137 18.33 17.81 -18.52
CA ASP A 137 18.29 16.53 -19.22
C ASP A 137 17.49 15.46 -18.45
N ASP A 138 16.18 15.69 -18.36
CA ASP A 138 15.22 14.74 -17.80
C ASP A 138 15.22 13.40 -18.54
N TYR A 139 15.53 13.44 -19.83
CA TYR A 139 15.60 12.24 -20.66
C TYR A 139 16.76 11.33 -20.21
N PHE A 140 17.93 11.94 -19.96
CA PHE A 140 19.09 11.20 -19.45
C PHE A 140 18.83 10.73 -18.02
N ALA A 141 18.31 11.61 -17.16
CA ALA A 141 18.03 11.27 -15.76
C ALA A 141 17.07 10.08 -15.63
N LEU A 142 16.01 10.07 -16.41
CA LEU A 142 15.05 8.99 -16.45
C LEU A 142 15.65 7.67 -16.96
N ALA A 143 16.41 7.73 -18.07
CA ALA A 143 17.08 6.56 -18.62
C ALA A 143 18.08 5.95 -17.62
N GLU A 144 18.87 6.79 -16.95
CA GLU A 144 19.83 6.35 -15.94
C GLU A 144 19.12 5.74 -14.71
N ALA A 145 18.02 6.34 -14.26
CA ALA A 145 17.22 5.78 -13.15
C ALA A 145 16.71 4.39 -13.47
N ILE A 146 16.15 4.21 -14.66
CA ILE A 146 15.65 2.91 -15.14
C ILE A 146 16.80 1.92 -15.33
N SER A 147 17.93 2.35 -15.89
CA SER A 147 19.13 1.53 -16.02
C SER A 147 19.60 1.00 -14.68
N ARG A 148 19.66 1.86 -13.66
CA ARG A 148 20.01 1.47 -12.27
C ARG A 148 19.00 0.51 -11.67
N ARG A 149 17.70 0.77 -11.89
CA ARG A 149 16.64 -0.12 -11.39
C ARG A 149 16.75 -1.51 -12.00
N ILE A 150 16.86 -1.63 -13.31
CA ILE A 150 17.03 -2.91 -14.02
C ILE A 150 18.27 -3.65 -13.53
N ARG A 151 19.41 -2.95 -13.39
CA ARG A 151 20.65 -3.53 -12.86
C ARG A 151 20.45 -4.08 -11.43
N SER A 152 19.75 -3.32 -10.59
CA SER A 152 19.43 -3.73 -9.21
C SER A 152 18.55 -4.99 -9.18
N LEU A 153 17.51 -5.05 -10.01
CA LEU A 153 16.63 -6.20 -10.11
C LEU A 153 17.40 -7.45 -10.57
N LYS A 154 18.22 -7.31 -11.64
CA LYS A 154 19.07 -8.40 -12.13
C LYS A 154 20.06 -8.89 -11.06
N LYS A 155 20.78 -7.97 -10.40
CA LYS A 155 21.75 -8.31 -9.35
C LYS A 155 21.13 -9.06 -8.18
N ARG A 156 19.88 -8.77 -7.85
CA ARG A 156 19.13 -9.39 -6.74
C ARG A 156 18.30 -10.59 -7.18
N SER A 157 18.37 -10.99 -8.45
CA SER A 157 17.54 -12.06 -9.04
C SER A 157 16.05 -11.86 -8.78
N LEU A 158 15.60 -10.62 -8.79
CA LEU A 158 14.19 -10.28 -8.59
C LEU A 158 13.45 -10.24 -9.93
N PRO A 159 12.16 -10.62 -9.97
CA PRO A 159 11.36 -10.55 -11.18
C PRO A 159 11.20 -9.10 -11.64
N PHE A 160 11.17 -8.93 -12.96
CA PHE A 160 10.84 -7.63 -13.54
C PHE A 160 9.37 -7.30 -13.31
N PRO A 161 9.00 -6.01 -13.17
CA PRO A 161 7.61 -5.59 -13.17
C PRO A 161 6.97 -5.82 -14.54
N ASN A 162 5.65 -5.94 -14.57
CA ASN A 162 4.92 -6.07 -15.83
C ASN A 162 4.80 -4.73 -16.56
N LEU A 163 4.81 -3.63 -15.82
CA LEU A 163 4.56 -2.30 -16.35
C LEU A 163 5.48 -1.25 -15.73
N PHE A 164 6.10 -0.43 -16.56
CA PHE A 164 6.66 0.87 -16.18
C PHE A 164 5.71 2.00 -16.58
N LEU A 165 5.38 2.82 -15.61
CA LEU A 165 4.63 4.06 -15.76
C LEU A 165 5.61 5.24 -15.68
N ILE A 166 5.63 6.08 -16.69
CA ILE A 166 6.52 7.24 -16.79
C ILE A 166 5.69 8.51 -16.67
N ASP A 167 5.99 9.37 -15.68
CA ASP A 167 5.47 10.73 -15.68
C ASP A 167 6.25 11.56 -16.70
N GLY A 168 5.65 11.75 -17.87
CA GLY A 168 6.29 12.46 -18.96
C GLY A 168 5.72 12.18 -20.34
N GLY A 169 6.26 12.86 -21.33
CA GLY A 169 5.79 12.82 -22.71
C GLY A 169 6.40 11.69 -23.57
N LYS A 170 6.02 11.68 -24.84
CA LYS A 170 6.47 10.69 -25.83
C LYS A 170 8.00 10.61 -25.98
N GLY A 171 8.71 11.70 -25.81
CA GLY A 171 10.18 11.75 -25.91
C GLY A 171 10.84 10.95 -24.79
N GLN A 172 10.38 11.12 -23.54
CA GLN A 172 10.83 10.38 -22.37
C GLN A 172 10.52 8.89 -22.51
N LEU A 173 9.31 8.55 -22.96
CA LEU A 173 8.91 7.17 -23.23
C LEU A 173 9.84 6.48 -24.26
N ASN A 174 10.15 7.17 -25.34
CA ASN A 174 11.05 6.65 -26.39
C ASN A 174 12.48 6.45 -25.88
N LYS A 175 12.97 7.36 -25.03
CA LYS A 175 14.30 7.20 -24.41
C LYS A 175 14.36 5.97 -23.51
N VAL A 176 13.32 5.78 -22.68
CA VAL A 176 13.19 4.59 -21.81
C VAL A 176 13.11 3.31 -22.64
N ARG A 177 12.34 3.31 -23.73
CA ARG A 177 12.25 2.16 -24.64
C ARG A 177 13.62 1.73 -25.17
N LYS A 178 14.39 2.70 -25.68
CA LYS A 178 15.77 2.43 -26.14
C LYS A 178 16.65 1.87 -25.03
N GLU A 179 16.51 2.38 -23.81
CA GLU A 179 17.31 1.87 -22.67
C GLU A 179 16.95 0.43 -22.31
N LEU A 180 15.66 0.05 -22.34
CA LEU A 180 15.25 -1.34 -22.13
C LEU A 180 15.74 -2.26 -23.24
N GLU A 181 15.71 -1.81 -24.50
CA GLU A 181 16.25 -2.54 -25.66
C GLU A 181 17.77 -2.79 -25.49
N ASN A 182 18.53 -1.76 -25.11
CA ASN A 182 19.97 -1.86 -24.82
C ASN A 182 20.28 -2.86 -23.69
N LYS A 183 19.36 -3.04 -22.76
CA LYS A 183 19.48 -4.00 -21.64
C LYS A 183 18.93 -5.40 -21.97
N ASN A 184 18.41 -5.62 -23.19
CA ASN A 184 17.71 -6.83 -23.60
C ASN A 184 16.52 -7.19 -22.70
N VAL A 185 15.75 -6.15 -22.28
CA VAL A 185 14.55 -6.33 -21.46
C VAL A 185 13.32 -6.02 -22.33
N LYS A 186 12.62 -7.09 -22.75
CA LYS A 186 11.46 -7.02 -23.64
C LYS A 186 10.12 -7.29 -22.95
N THR A 187 10.17 -7.72 -21.70
CA THR A 187 8.97 -8.19 -20.95
C THR A 187 8.20 -7.09 -20.25
N ILE A 188 8.77 -5.90 -20.15
CA ILE A 188 8.16 -4.77 -19.44
C ILE A 188 7.36 -3.93 -20.45
N LYS A 189 6.06 -3.78 -20.19
CA LYS A 189 5.22 -2.81 -20.93
C LYS A 189 5.57 -1.40 -20.47
N LEU A 190 5.53 -0.45 -21.40
CA LEU A 190 5.78 0.98 -21.12
C LEU A 190 4.54 1.79 -21.43
N ILE A 191 4.15 2.65 -20.49
CA ILE A 191 3.20 3.73 -20.73
C ILE A 191 3.73 5.03 -20.13
N SER A 192 3.30 6.15 -20.70
CA SER A 192 3.57 7.47 -20.14
C SER A 192 2.27 8.23 -19.92
N VAL A 193 2.27 9.06 -18.88
CA VAL A 193 1.19 10.00 -18.57
C VAL A 193 1.80 11.41 -18.69
N SER A 194 1.24 12.20 -19.56
CA SER A 194 1.56 13.62 -19.68
C SER A 194 0.36 14.45 -19.24
N LYS A 195 0.62 15.54 -18.57
CA LYS A 195 -0.37 16.56 -18.22
C LYS A 195 -0.81 17.32 -19.44
#